data_740e41f7e579bbf1dcd098d53ff0ae76
#
_entry.id   740e41f7e579bbf1dcd098d53ff0ae76
#
_cell.length_a   1.000
_cell.length_b   1.000
_cell.length_c   1.000
_cell.angle_alpha   90.00
_cell.angle_beta   90.00
_cell.angle_gamma   90.00
#
_symmetry.space_group_name_H-M   'P 1'
#
loop_
_entity.id
_entity.type
_entity.pdbx_description
1 polymer ?
#
loop_
_entity_poly.entity_id
_entity_poly.type
_entity_poly.pdbx_seq_one_letter_code
_entity_poly.pdbx_strand_id
1 'polypeptide(L)'
;MNRIDEISTKSKEMILSRLKDSYKIAGFESSNSIDPVEHVQTTNNPLEEMKQKMSDNKYIVHECDPSALEDTINEIVASYGYSKMIYGSGLNLNLDKINASSKICFDKPIEELRADVFHREFSIVHAEYGVSSHGVALLKSSQAQPRMLSLAPNLCIVLLKKDRVKNSLASALNALKADQNGKLPSNILFIAGPSRTAD
;
A
#
# COMPACT_ATOMS: atom_id res chain seq x y z
N MET A 1 -24.19 -19.94 23.26
CA MET A 1 -22.88 -20.17 22.59
C MET A 1 -22.99 -21.53 21.91
N ASN A 2 -22.73 -21.62 20.61
CA ASN A 2 -22.92 -22.86 19.86
C ASN A 2 -21.72 -23.80 20.14
N ARG A 3 -21.95 -25.12 20.17
CA ARG A 3 -20.90 -26.14 20.39
C ARG A 3 -19.70 -26.01 19.46
N ILE A 4 -19.92 -25.47 18.25
CA ILE A 4 -18.88 -25.17 17.27
C ILE A 4 -17.99 -24.01 17.74
N ASP A 5 -18.58 -22.98 18.34
CA ASP A 5 -17.83 -21.82 18.86
C ASP A 5 -16.95 -22.22 20.05
N GLU A 6 -17.42 -23.11 20.90
CA GLU A 6 -16.63 -23.64 22.03
C GLU A 6 -15.44 -24.48 21.56
N ILE A 7 -15.64 -25.35 20.56
CA ILE A 7 -14.57 -26.15 19.97
C ILE A 7 -13.55 -25.25 19.28
N SER A 8 -13.99 -24.24 18.53
CA SER A 8 -13.13 -23.29 17.85
C SER A 8 -12.28 -22.48 18.84
N THR A 9 -12.89 -21.97 19.90
CA THR A 9 -12.19 -21.20 20.95
C THR A 9 -11.15 -22.07 21.65
N LYS A 10 -11.51 -23.30 22.05
CA LYS A 10 -10.60 -24.23 22.71
C LYS A 10 -9.42 -24.64 21.80
N SER A 11 -9.68 -24.87 20.53
CA SER A 11 -8.64 -25.17 19.54
C SER A 11 -7.68 -24.01 19.34
N LYS A 12 -8.19 -22.79 19.27
CA LYS A 12 -7.40 -21.56 19.18
C LYS A 12 -6.49 -21.38 20.40
N GLU A 13 -7.04 -21.53 21.60
CA GLU A 13 -6.27 -21.43 22.85
C GLU A 13 -5.16 -22.48 22.92
N MET A 14 -5.45 -23.72 22.53
CA MET A 14 -4.46 -24.78 22.50
C MET A 14 -3.32 -24.51 21.50
N ILE A 15 -3.64 -24.01 20.31
CA ILE A 15 -2.63 -23.65 19.30
C ILE A 15 -1.77 -22.50 19.82
N LEU A 16 -2.38 -21.45 20.37
CA LEU A 16 -1.66 -20.29 20.90
C LEU A 16 -0.77 -20.67 22.09
N SER A 17 -1.23 -21.58 22.98
CA SER A 17 -0.41 -22.09 24.09
C SER A 17 0.82 -22.83 23.57
N ARG A 18 0.64 -23.77 22.64
CA ARG A 18 1.75 -24.51 22.02
C ARG A 18 2.77 -23.61 21.34
N LEU A 19 2.32 -22.58 20.62
CA LEU A 19 3.21 -21.59 20.01
C LEU A 19 4.02 -20.83 21.08
N LYS A 20 3.38 -20.36 22.14
CA LYS A 20 4.05 -19.67 23.24
C LYS A 20 5.07 -20.56 23.94
N ASP A 21 4.75 -21.82 24.14
CA ASP A 21 5.65 -22.77 24.80
C ASP A 21 6.83 -23.12 23.87
N SER A 22 6.63 -23.26 22.57
CA SER A 22 7.72 -23.48 21.62
C SER A 22 8.70 -22.30 21.58
N TYR A 23 8.24 -21.07 21.70
CA TYR A 23 9.10 -19.89 21.80
C TYR A 23 9.98 -19.91 23.06
N LYS A 24 9.46 -20.40 24.20
CA LYS A 24 10.22 -20.54 25.44
C LYS A 24 11.29 -21.61 25.35
N ILE A 25 10.98 -22.72 24.67
CA ILE A 25 11.89 -23.89 24.56
C ILE A 25 13.00 -23.59 23.52
N ALA A 26 12.70 -22.89 22.46
CA ALA A 26 13.62 -22.70 21.34
C ALA A 26 14.77 -21.71 21.63
N GLY A 27 14.70 -20.93 22.73
CA GLY A 27 15.78 -20.00 23.12
C GLY A 27 16.18 -19.09 21.96
N PHE A 28 15.21 -18.54 21.24
CA PHE A 28 15.50 -17.59 20.16
C PHE A 28 16.18 -16.36 20.75
N GLU A 29 17.50 -16.38 20.76
CA GLU A 29 18.27 -15.16 20.87
C GLU A 29 18.01 -14.36 19.60
N SER A 30 17.59 -13.11 19.74
CA SER A 30 17.54 -12.20 18.60
C SER A 30 18.98 -12.11 18.08
N SER A 31 19.28 -12.76 16.97
CA SER A 31 20.53 -12.52 16.26
C SER A 31 20.62 -11.01 16.03
N ASN A 32 21.79 -10.43 16.25
CA ASN A 32 22.04 -9.04 15.90
C ASN A 32 21.55 -8.84 14.47
N SER A 33 20.47 -8.09 14.30
CA SER A 33 19.91 -7.81 12.99
C SER A 33 20.97 -7.01 12.22
N ILE A 34 21.53 -7.59 11.18
CA ILE A 34 22.33 -6.84 10.22
C ILE A 34 21.39 -5.78 9.66
N ASP A 35 21.78 -4.50 9.77
CA ASP A 35 20.98 -3.44 9.19
C ASP A 35 20.95 -3.62 7.66
N PRO A 36 19.79 -3.92 7.06
CA PRO A 36 19.70 -4.13 5.61
C PRO A 36 20.11 -2.88 4.80
N VAL A 37 20.20 -1.72 5.42
CA VAL A 37 20.70 -0.47 4.80
C VAL A 37 22.16 -0.59 4.39
N GLU A 38 22.98 -1.32 5.13
CA GLU A 38 24.42 -1.48 4.83
C GLU A 38 24.69 -2.20 3.52
N HIS A 39 23.71 -2.94 2.99
CA HIS A 39 23.83 -3.71 1.75
C HIS A 39 23.28 -2.99 0.52
N VAL A 40 22.69 -1.83 0.69
CA VAL A 40 22.07 -1.07 -0.40
C VAL A 40 22.88 0.19 -0.68
N GLN A 41 23.46 0.26 -1.87
CA GLN A 41 24.08 1.49 -2.35
C GLN A 41 22.98 2.50 -2.72
N THR A 42 22.95 3.63 -2.04
CA THR A 42 22.01 4.72 -2.30
C THR A 42 22.76 5.94 -2.84
N THR A 43 22.08 6.74 -3.64
CA THR A 43 22.63 7.99 -4.16
C THR A 43 22.38 9.17 -3.22
N ASN A 44 23.08 10.28 -3.43
CA ASN A 44 22.86 11.52 -2.68
C ASN A 44 21.56 12.25 -3.12
N ASN A 45 20.91 11.79 -4.18
CA ASN A 45 19.64 12.33 -4.66
C ASN A 45 18.55 11.24 -4.69
N PRO A 46 17.91 10.95 -3.55
CA PRO A 46 16.92 9.88 -3.46
C PRO A 46 15.70 10.08 -4.36
N LEU A 47 15.36 11.32 -4.70
CA LEU A 47 14.21 11.58 -5.56
C LEU A 47 14.48 11.16 -7.01
N GLU A 48 15.65 11.50 -7.56
CA GLU A 48 16.03 11.08 -8.91
C GLU A 48 16.26 9.57 -8.98
N GLU A 49 16.90 8.99 -7.97
CA GLU A 49 17.04 7.55 -7.84
C GLU A 49 15.66 6.85 -7.85
N MET A 50 14.71 7.37 -7.07
CA MET A 50 13.35 6.86 -7.00
C MET A 50 12.69 6.84 -8.38
N LYS A 51 12.75 7.95 -9.11
CA LYS A 51 12.16 8.08 -10.46
C LYS A 51 12.78 7.07 -11.43
N GLN A 52 14.10 6.97 -11.44
CA GLN A 52 14.79 6.01 -12.31
C GLN A 52 14.37 4.58 -12.00
N LYS A 53 14.42 4.19 -10.73
CA LYS A 53 14.03 2.84 -10.30
C LYS A 53 12.54 2.55 -10.52
N MET A 54 11.67 3.53 -10.34
CA MET A 54 10.25 3.39 -10.69
C MET A 54 10.06 3.16 -12.18
N SER A 55 10.78 3.91 -13.04
CA SER A 55 10.75 3.70 -14.48
C SER A 55 11.24 2.30 -14.86
N ASP A 56 12.34 1.83 -14.26
CA ASP A 56 12.85 0.46 -14.45
C ASP A 56 11.79 -0.59 -14.06
N ASN A 57 11.03 -0.31 -12.99
CA ASN A 57 9.91 -1.12 -12.51
C ASN A 57 8.63 -0.95 -13.34
N LYS A 58 8.66 -0.18 -14.44
CA LYS A 58 7.54 0.05 -15.36
C LYS A 58 6.38 0.87 -14.75
N TYR A 59 6.67 1.70 -13.76
CA TYR A 59 5.76 2.77 -13.40
C TYR A 59 5.75 3.85 -14.48
N ILE A 60 4.61 4.50 -14.64
CA ILE A 60 4.50 5.78 -15.33
C ILE A 60 4.50 6.86 -14.25
N VAL A 61 5.58 7.63 -14.19
CA VAL A 61 5.80 8.63 -13.13
C VAL A 61 5.41 9.99 -13.66
N HIS A 62 4.49 10.66 -12.98
CA HIS A 62 4.11 12.04 -13.23
C HIS A 62 4.51 12.90 -12.03
N GLU A 63 5.10 14.05 -12.30
CA GLU A 63 5.35 15.07 -11.30
C GLU A 63 4.42 16.26 -11.53
N CYS A 64 3.78 16.72 -10.48
CA CYS A 64 2.95 17.92 -10.54
C CYS A 64 3.03 18.68 -9.21
N ASP A 65 2.63 19.94 -9.26
CA ASP A 65 2.38 20.73 -8.08
C ASP A 65 1.05 20.31 -7.44
N PRO A 66 0.89 20.47 -6.13
CA PRO A 66 -0.36 20.13 -5.43
C PRO A 66 -1.61 20.82 -6.01
N SER A 67 -1.45 22.02 -6.58
CA SER A 67 -2.55 22.78 -7.20
C SER A 67 -3.00 22.22 -8.56
N ALA A 68 -2.15 21.43 -9.23
CA ALA A 68 -2.43 20.79 -10.52
C ALA A 68 -2.74 19.29 -10.39
N LEU A 69 -2.87 18.78 -9.16
CA LEU A 69 -2.96 17.34 -8.92
C LEU A 69 -4.20 16.72 -9.56
N GLU A 70 -5.38 17.32 -9.36
CA GLU A 70 -6.62 16.82 -9.91
C GLU A 70 -6.65 16.89 -11.45
N ASP A 71 -6.08 17.94 -12.03
CA ASP A 71 -5.98 18.11 -13.50
C ASP A 71 -5.05 17.03 -14.07
N THR A 72 -3.89 16.79 -13.46
CA THR A 72 -2.97 15.71 -13.85
C THR A 72 -3.63 14.34 -13.76
N ILE A 73 -4.38 14.07 -12.69
CA ILE A 73 -5.15 12.80 -12.56
C ILE A 73 -6.15 12.68 -13.70
N ASN A 74 -6.89 13.74 -14.04
CA ASN A 74 -7.87 13.74 -15.10
C ASN A 74 -7.24 13.46 -16.47
N GLU A 75 -6.07 14.05 -16.76
CA GLU A 75 -5.31 13.78 -17.98
C GLU A 75 -4.89 12.31 -18.07
N ILE A 76 -4.37 11.74 -16.97
CA ILE A 76 -3.98 10.33 -16.91
C ILE A 76 -5.21 9.45 -17.18
N VAL A 77 -6.30 9.64 -16.45
CA VAL A 77 -7.53 8.82 -16.58
C VAL A 77 -8.10 8.93 -17.99
N ALA A 78 -8.12 10.13 -18.58
CA ALA A 78 -8.58 10.36 -19.94
C ALA A 78 -7.72 9.64 -21.00
N SER A 79 -6.40 9.58 -20.80
CA SER A 79 -5.49 8.87 -21.72
C SER A 79 -5.75 7.37 -21.79
N TYR A 80 -6.32 6.77 -20.75
CA TYR A 80 -6.76 5.37 -20.72
C TYR A 80 -8.22 5.19 -21.15
N GLY A 81 -8.98 6.26 -21.34
CA GLY A 81 -10.41 6.21 -21.64
C GLY A 81 -11.26 5.70 -20.48
N TYR A 82 -10.77 5.83 -19.25
CA TYR A 82 -11.43 5.34 -18.04
C TYR A 82 -12.36 6.41 -17.45
N SER A 83 -13.45 5.94 -16.81
CA SER A 83 -14.48 6.82 -16.23
C SER A 83 -15.10 6.28 -14.94
N LYS A 84 -14.80 5.04 -14.54
CA LYS A 84 -15.39 4.40 -13.35
C LYS A 84 -14.37 4.29 -12.24
N MET A 85 -14.53 5.11 -11.23
CA MET A 85 -13.61 5.24 -10.09
C MET A 85 -14.07 4.42 -8.87
N ILE A 86 -13.13 3.84 -8.16
CA ILE A 86 -13.30 3.40 -6.77
C ILE A 86 -12.24 4.05 -5.88
N TYR A 87 -12.61 4.44 -4.67
CA TYR A 87 -11.72 5.12 -3.74
C TYR A 87 -12.01 4.72 -2.29
N GLY A 88 -11.08 4.95 -1.39
CA GLY A 88 -11.26 4.77 0.05
C GLY A 88 -11.71 6.06 0.74
N SER A 89 -12.42 5.95 1.85
CA SER A 89 -12.92 7.09 2.62
C SER A 89 -11.80 8.01 3.16
N GLY A 90 -10.54 7.50 3.20
CA GLY A 90 -9.37 8.29 3.59
C GLY A 90 -8.71 9.08 2.43
N LEU A 91 -9.29 9.05 1.24
CA LEU A 91 -8.72 9.79 0.11
C LEU A 91 -8.93 11.30 0.31
N ASN A 92 -7.82 12.02 0.42
CA ASN A 92 -7.83 13.48 0.62
C ASN A 92 -7.63 14.22 -0.71
N LEU A 93 -8.66 14.21 -1.54
CA LEU A 93 -8.75 14.93 -2.81
C LEU A 93 -10.12 15.60 -2.95
N ASN A 94 -10.18 16.64 -3.78
CA ASN A 94 -11.47 17.20 -4.17
C ASN A 94 -12.12 16.31 -5.25
N LEU A 95 -12.98 15.40 -4.79
CA LEU A 95 -13.64 14.43 -5.67
C LEU A 95 -14.52 15.08 -6.74
N ASP A 96 -15.04 16.30 -6.50
CA ASP A 96 -15.87 17.00 -7.49
C ASP A 96 -15.06 17.42 -8.71
N LYS A 97 -13.75 17.61 -8.55
CA LYS A 97 -12.83 17.92 -9.63
C LYS A 97 -12.34 16.71 -10.41
N ILE A 98 -12.56 15.51 -9.93
CA ILE A 98 -12.15 14.29 -10.64
C ILE A 98 -13.21 13.92 -11.68
N ASN A 99 -12.80 13.82 -12.94
CA ASN A 99 -13.66 13.47 -14.06
C ASN A 99 -13.92 11.95 -14.08
N ALA A 100 -15.03 11.54 -13.46
CA ALA A 100 -15.49 10.17 -13.49
C ALA A 100 -17.01 10.12 -13.57
N SER A 101 -17.53 9.28 -14.45
CA SER A 101 -18.99 9.07 -14.63
C SER A 101 -19.62 8.34 -13.45
N SER A 102 -18.80 7.59 -12.72
CA SER A 102 -19.22 6.86 -11.51
C SER A 102 -18.08 6.85 -10.49
N LYS A 103 -18.40 7.23 -9.27
CA LYS A 103 -17.45 7.24 -8.13
C LYS A 103 -18.07 6.43 -6.99
N ILE A 104 -17.39 5.36 -6.56
CA ILE A 104 -17.85 4.51 -5.45
C ILE A 104 -16.81 4.56 -4.32
N CYS A 105 -17.28 4.84 -3.12
CA CYS A 105 -16.48 4.70 -1.91
C CYS A 105 -16.43 3.24 -1.46
N PHE A 106 -15.24 2.73 -1.18
CA PHE A 106 -15.06 1.41 -0.61
C PHE A 106 -15.10 1.51 0.92
N ASP A 107 -16.29 1.65 1.47
CA ASP A 107 -16.57 1.83 2.90
C ASP A 107 -17.40 0.70 3.52
N LYS A 108 -17.71 -0.34 2.73
CA LYS A 108 -18.49 -1.51 3.11
C LYS A 108 -17.70 -2.81 3.00
N PRO A 109 -18.16 -3.90 3.60
CA PRO A 109 -17.58 -5.23 3.40
C PRO A 109 -17.50 -5.60 1.92
N ILE A 110 -16.45 -6.37 1.56
CA ILE A 110 -16.21 -6.77 0.17
C ILE A 110 -17.37 -7.60 -0.42
N GLU A 111 -18.09 -8.33 0.42
CA GLU A 111 -19.24 -9.14 0.05
C GLU A 111 -20.35 -8.30 -0.59
N GLU A 112 -20.54 -7.06 -0.13
CA GLU A 112 -21.52 -6.12 -0.64
C GLU A 112 -21.04 -5.35 -1.88
N LEU A 113 -19.72 -5.14 -2.01
CA LEU A 113 -19.11 -4.32 -3.06
C LEU A 113 -18.35 -5.13 -4.10
N ARG A 114 -18.40 -6.47 -4.02
CA ARG A 114 -17.57 -7.34 -4.86
C ARG A 114 -17.72 -7.05 -6.36
N ALA A 115 -18.94 -6.95 -6.84
CA ALA A 115 -19.19 -6.62 -8.25
C ALA A 115 -18.64 -5.24 -8.62
N ASP A 116 -18.83 -4.26 -7.75
CA ASP A 116 -18.32 -2.91 -7.97
C ASP A 116 -16.80 -2.86 -7.98
N VAL A 117 -16.14 -3.49 -7.02
CA VAL A 117 -14.65 -3.48 -6.89
C VAL A 117 -13.99 -4.03 -8.14
N PHE A 118 -14.47 -5.16 -8.67
CA PHE A 118 -13.87 -5.82 -9.83
C PHE A 118 -14.29 -5.23 -11.19
N HIS A 119 -15.31 -4.36 -11.23
CA HIS A 119 -15.73 -3.68 -12.45
C HIS A 119 -15.34 -2.20 -12.50
N ARG A 120 -14.50 -1.74 -11.55
CA ARG A 120 -13.94 -0.38 -11.58
C ARG A 120 -12.67 -0.34 -12.42
N GLU A 121 -12.54 0.75 -13.16
CA GLU A 121 -11.48 0.94 -14.12
C GLU A 121 -10.23 1.51 -13.46
N PHE A 122 -10.42 2.45 -12.51
CA PHE A 122 -9.29 3.05 -11.80
C PHE A 122 -9.58 3.31 -10.33
N SER A 123 -8.48 3.40 -9.58
CA SER A 123 -8.46 3.82 -8.19
C SER A 123 -7.37 4.85 -7.93
N ILE A 124 -7.52 5.57 -6.84
CA ILE A 124 -6.52 6.50 -6.34
C ILE A 124 -6.23 6.14 -4.89
N VAL A 125 -4.95 5.99 -4.55
CA VAL A 125 -4.48 5.64 -3.21
C VAL A 125 -3.33 6.54 -2.77
N HIS A 126 -3.13 6.71 -1.46
CA HIS A 126 -1.99 7.41 -0.91
C HIS A 126 -0.89 6.42 -0.53
N ALA A 127 0.35 6.71 -0.94
CA ALA A 127 1.53 6.08 -0.38
C ALA A 127 1.97 6.81 0.89
N GLU A 128 2.31 6.06 1.92
CA GLU A 128 2.89 6.60 3.16
C GLU A 128 4.34 7.04 2.92
N TYR A 129 5.09 6.23 2.18
CA TYR A 129 6.49 6.46 1.83
C TYR A 129 6.83 5.92 0.44
N GLY A 130 7.87 6.51 -0.16
CA GLY A 130 8.60 5.93 -1.28
C GLY A 130 9.94 5.39 -0.82
N VAL A 131 10.48 4.37 -1.48
CA VAL A 131 11.80 3.79 -1.21
C VAL A 131 12.66 3.91 -2.45
N SER A 132 13.64 4.82 -2.43
CA SER A 132 14.42 5.18 -3.62
C SER A 132 15.26 4.02 -4.13
N SER A 133 15.94 3.30 -3.23
CA SER A 133 16.82 2.18 -3.58
C SER A 133 16.14 1.06 -4.38
N HIS A 134 14.83 0.94 -4.29
CA HIS A 134 14.05 -0.10 -4.96
C HIS A 134 13.00 0.45 -5.94
N GLY A 135 12.76 1.76 -5.93
CA GLY A 135 11.70 2.37 -6.75
C GLY A 135 10.32 1.82 -6.41
N VAL A 136 10.00 1.68 -5.13
CA VAL A 136 8.73 1.11 -4.66
C VAL A 136 7.95 2.11 -3.81
N ALA A 137 6.63 2.03 -3.90
CA ALA A 137 5.71 2.79 -3.07
C ALA A 137 5.24 1.92 -1.90
N LEU A 138 5.33 2.45 -0.67
CA LEU A 138 4.84 1.81 0.55
C LEU A 138 3.44 2.31 0.86
N LEU A 139 2.48 1.40 0.85
CA LEU A 139 1.08 1.67 1.21
C LEU A 139 0.73 0.97 2.52
N LYS A 140 -0.10 1.64 3.30
CA LYS A 140 -0.71 1.10 4.51
C LYS A 140 -2.16 0.74 4.22
N SER A 141 -2.52 -0.53 4.44
CA SER A 141 -3.92 -0.93 4.42
C SER A 141 -4.63 -0.51 5.71
N SER A 142 -5.82 0.05 5.56
CA SER A 142 -6.69 0.43 6.66
C SER A 142 -8.14 0.32 6.23
N GLN A 143 -9.07 0.52 7.16
CA GLN A 143 -10.49 0.62 6.82
C GLN A 143 -10.77 1.80 5.87
N ALA A 144 -10.02 2.91 6.01
CA ALA A 144 -10.15 4.08 5.16
C ALA A 144 -9.42 3.95 3.80
N GLN A 145 -8.48 3.00 3.67
CA GLN A 145 -7.78 2.65 2.44
C GLN A 145 -7.62 1.13 2.34
N PRO A 146 -8.67 0.41 1.97
CA PRO A 146 -8.63 -1.05 1.81
C PRO A 146 -7.64 -1.48 0.72
N ARG A 147 -6.92 -2.59 0.97
CA ARG A 147 -5.87 -3.10 0.06
C ARG A 147 -6.36 -3.40 -1.36
N MET A 148 -7.63 -3.76 -1.53
CA MET A 148 -8.21 -4.06 -2.85
C MET A 148 -8.19 -2.86 -3.80
N LEU A 149 -8.11 -1.64 -3.28
CA LEU A 149 -7.98 -0.43 -4.12
C LEU A 149 -6.71 -0.44 -4.97
N SER A 150 -5.62 -1.04 -4.49
CA SER A 150 -4.37 -1.15 -5.26
C SER A 150 -4.24 -2.45 -6.05
N LEU A 151 -5.16 -3.41 -5.91
CA LEU A 151 -5.03 -4.74 -6.48
C LEU A 151 -6.09 -5.08 -7.52
N ALA A 152 -7.31 -4.54 -7.42
CA ALA A 152 -8.43 -4.94 -8.26
C ALA A 152 -8.64 -4.06 -9.52
N PRO A 153 -8.54 -2.72 -9.46
CA PRO A 153 -8.74 -1.88 -10.64
C PRO A 153 -7.64 -2.04 -11.69
N ASN A 154 -7.98 -1.80 -12.95
CA ASN A 154 -7.03 -1.88 -14.07
C ASN A 154 -5.91 -0.84 -13.97
N LEU A 155 -6.23 0.35 -13.45
CA LEU A 155 -5.30 1.43 -13.20
C LEU A 155 -5.33 1.83 -11.73
N CYS A 156 -4.18 1.80 -11.07
CA CYS A 156 -4.01 2.31 -9.72
C CYS A 156 -3.11 3.55 -9.75
N ILE A 157 -3.65 4.71 -9.42
CA ILE A 157 -2.91 5.97 -9.30
C ILE A 157 -2.42 6.09 -7.86
N VAL A 158 -1.12 6.08 -7.67
CA VAL A 158 -0.49 6.16 -6.35
C VAL A 158 0.03 7.58 -6.12
N LEU A 159 -0.51 8.27 -5.14
CA LEU A 159 -0.09 9.61 -4.75
C LEU A 159 1.03 9.51 -3.71
N LEU A 160 2.19 10.05 -4.05
CA LEU A 160 3.36 10.08 -3.17
C LEU A 160 3.88 11.51 -3.01
N LYS A 161 4.03 11.97 -1.79
CA LYS A 161 4.66 13.26 -1.49
C LYS A 161 6.18 13.14 -1.60
N LYS A 162 6.83 14.15 -2.22
CA LYS A 162 8.30 14.16 -2.44
C LYS A 162 9.10 14.10 -1.13
N ASP A 163 8.60 14.72 -0.07
CA ASP A 163 9.23 14.73 1.27
C ASP A 163 9.09 13.38 2.01
N ARG A 164 8.29 12.46 1.48
CA ARG A 164 8.10 11.11 2.02
C ARG A 164 8.97 10.04 1.37
N VAL A 165 9.94 10.43 0.54
CA VAL A 165 10.90 9.49 -0.06
C VAL A 165 12.00 9.16 0.95
N LYS A 166 12.26 7.87 1.17
CA LYS A 166 13.30 7.31 2.03
C LYS A 166 14.29 6.50 1.21
N ASN A 167 15.54 6.42 1.67
CA ASN A 167 16.60 5.74 0.94
C ASN A 167 16.44 4.22 0.92
N SER A 168 15.89 3.63 1.98
CA SER A 168 15.84 2.17 2.14
C SER A 168 14.51 1.69 2.71
N LEU A 169 14.24 0.38 2.56
CA LEU A 169 13.09 -0.29 3.15
C LEU A 169 13.07 -0.15 4.66
N ALA A 170 14.23 -0.32 5.31
CA ALA A 170 14.35 -0.20 6.76
C ALA A 170 14.01 1.22 7.23
N SER A 171 14.52 2.25 6.55
CA SER A 171 14.23 3.64 6.91
C SER A 171 12.74 3.99 6.70
N ALA A 172 12.11 3.47 5.65
CA ALA A 172 10.67 3.66 5.41
C ALA A 172 9.81 2.97 6.47
N LEU A 173 10.14 1.72 6.84
CA LEU A 173 9.43 0.98 7.89
C LEU A 173 9.61 1.61 9.27
N ASN A 174 10.80 2.08 9.60
CA ASN A 174 11.07 2.78 10.85
C ASN A 174 10.30 4.09 10.94
N ALA A 175 10.24 4.85 9.84
CA ALA A 175 9.45 6.07 9.76
C ALA A 175 7.95 5.78 9.90
N LEU A 176 7.44 4.74 9.21
CA LEU A 176 6.05 4.31 9.36
C LEU A 176 5.73 3.88 10.79
N LYS A 177 6.63 3.14 11.44
CA LYS A 177 6.48 2.72 12.84
C LYS A 177 6.43 3.92 13.78
N ALA A 178 7.26 4.92 13.56
CA ALA A 178 7.25 6.17 14.33
C ALA A 178 5.94 6.93 14.15
N ASP A 179 5.46 7.10 12.92
CA ASP A 179 4.18 7.76 12.60
C ASP A 179 2.97 7.05 13.24
N GLN A 180 3.07 5.75 13.51
CA GLN A 180 2.02 4.92 14.09
C GLN A 180 2.20 4.66 15.61
N ASN A 181 2.98 5.49 16.31
CA ASN A 181 3.25 5.37 17.75
C ASN A 181 3.75 3.95 18.14
N GLY A 182 4.62 3.38 17.34
CA GLY A 182 5.21 2.06 17.56
C GLY A 182 4.36 0.87 17.14
N LYS A 183 3.13 1.08 16.65
CA LYS A 183 2.24 0.02 16.17
C LYS A 183 2.28 -0.01 14.65
N LEU A 184 2.64 -1.15 14.08
CA LEU A 184 2.52 -1.34 12.64
C LEU A 184 1.10 -1.77 12.27
N PRO A 185 0.60 -1.39 11.08
CA PRO A 185 -0.69 -1.87 10.58
C PRO A 185 -0.61 -3.37 10.29
N SER A 186 -1.78 -4.02 10.23
CA SER A 186 -1.87 -5.46 9.95
C SER A 186 -1.39 -5.85 8.55
N ASN A 187 -1.33 -4.89 7.64
CA ASN A 187 -0.88 -5.13 6.27
C ASN A 187 -0.17 -3.88 5.73
N ILE A 188 1.04 -4.10 5.22
CA ILE A 188 1.87 -3.12 4.54
C ILE A 188 2.17 -3.67 3.15
N LEU A 189 1.90 -2.89 2.11
CA LEU A 189 2.17 -3.26 0.73
C LEU A 189 3.33 -2.44 0.20
N PHE A 190 4.30 -3.14 -0.43
CA PHE A 190 5.31 -2.52 -1.26
C PHE A 190 4.93 -2.77 -2.72
N ILE A 191 4.49 -1.73 -3.41
CA ILE A 191 4.16 -1.82 -4.83
C ILE A 191 5.44 -1.54 -5.62
N ALA A 192 5.77 -2.43 -6.54
CA ALA A 192 6.96 -2.38 -7.38
C ALA A 192 6.61 -2.35 -8.88
N GLY A 193 5.59 -1.58 -9.25
CA GLY A 193 5.11 -1.46 -10.62
C GLY A 193 3.84 -2.26 -10.90
N PRO A 194 3.43 -2.37 -12.17
CA PRO A 194 2.24 -3.09 -12.58
C PRO A 194 2.38 -4.59 -12.29
N SER A 195 1.23 -5.27 -12.11
CA SER A 195 1.22 -6.72 -11.92
C SER A 195 1.88 -7.43 -13.10
N ARG A 196 2.76 -8.37 -12.79
CA ARG A 196 3.41 -9.23 -13.78
C ARG A 196 3.05 -10.67 -13.45
N THR A 197 2.65 -11.43 -14.45
CA THR A 197 2.65 -12.89 -14.35
C THR A 197 4.11 -13.34 -14.25
N ALA A 198 4.44 -14.10 -13.21
CA ALA A 198 5.70 -14.83 -13.17
C ALA A 198 5.56 -15.98 -14.19
N ASP A 199 6.26 -15.85 -15.29
CA ASP A 199 6.42 -16.94 -16.27
C ASP A 199 7.46 -17.92 -15.76
#